data_06a542a39b09db6bee2d88e3b55c1dd2
#
_entry.id   06a542a39b09db6bee2d88e3b55c1dd2
#
_cell.length_a   1.000
_cell.length_b   1.000
_cell.length_c   1.000
_cell.angle_alpha   90.00
_cell.angle_beta   90.00
_cell.angle_gamma   90.00
#
_symmetry.space_group_name_H-M   'P 1'
#
loop_
_entity.id
_entity.type
_entity.pdbx_description
1 polymer ?
#
loop_
_entity_poly.entity_id
_entity_poly.type
_entity_poly.pdbx_seq_one_letter_code
_entity_poly.pdbx_strand_id
1 'polypeptide(L)'
;MANSDYSYAQVKSGNGTYKYEGPSASYSDGVKTLQTRLSNCGYILSIDGYFAASTRLAVRRFQRTIFGMSSSSVDGVVGKNTLTALDAVYQSDAFKYGSSICSDSSLWTRNTLATSGWWNTTDKRIDALARVIFAEDNDNNNARQGVARVIYNRSSRSAFKNPNASNKWMGVITCESQYSTVPSSAWTCDMSDGYD
;
A
#
# COMPACT_ATOMS: atom_id res chain seq x y z
N MET A 1 -0.26 29.75 7.33
CA MET A 1 1.06 29.40 6.76
C MET A 1 0.82 28.39 5.67
N ALA A 2 1.41 28.61 4.50
CA ALA A 2 1.28 27.74 3.34
C ALA A 2 2.25 26.56 3.44
N ASN A 3 1.98 25.48 2.69
CA ASN A 3 2.90 24.34 2.63
C ASN A 3 4.28 24.72 2.08
N SER A 4 4.34 25.75 1.24
CA SER A 4 5.59 26.31 0.69
C SER A 4 6.52 26.94 1.75
N ASP A 5 5.97 27.28 2.92
CA ASP A 5 6.74 27.92 4.00
C ASP A 5 7.69 26.95 4.72
N TYR A 6 7.53 25.63 4.47
CA TYR A 6 8.27 24.60 5.19
C TYR A 6 8.97 23.62 4.23
N SER A 7 10.24 23.37 4.49
CA SER A 7 10.96 22.25 3.89
C SER A 7 10.55 20.91 4.54
N TYR A 8 10.83 19.80 3.86
CA TYR A 8 10.58 18.45 4.40
C TYR A 8 11.29 18.22 5.75
N ALA A 9 12.54 18.70 5.88
CA ALA A 9 13.31 18.57 7.11
C ALA A 9 12.70 19.35 8.27
N GLN A 10 12.16 20.55 8.01
CA GLN A 10 11.48 21.35 9.03
C GLN A 10 10.23 20.64 9.55
N VAL A 11 9.37 20.14 8.67
CA VAL A 11 8.17 19.39 9.11
C VAL A 11 8.57 18.12 9.86
N LYS A 12 9.58 17.42 9.42
CA LYS A 12 10.10 16.23 10.11
C LYS A 12 10.65 16.54 11.50
N SER A 13 11.25 17.71 11.72
CA SER A 13 11.72 18.14 13.03
C SER A 13 10.59 18.65 13.94
N GLY A 14 9.39 18.82 13.41
CA GLY A 14 8.21 19.32 14.14
C GLY A 14 7.93 20.82 13.94
N ASN A 15 8.65 21.47 13.03
CA ASN A 15 8.49 22.87 12.69
C ASN A 15 7.56 23.02 11.48
N GLY A 16 6.25 22.89 11.67
CA GLY A 16 5.25 23.04 10.62
C GLY A 16 4.55 21.74 10.26
N THR A 17 3.65 21.84 9.31
CA THR A 17 2.87 20.70 8.79
C THR A 17 2.56 20.92 7.31
N TYR A 18 2.35 19.83 6.55
CA TYR A 18 1.71 19.89 5.24
C TYR A 18 0.24 19.48 5.36
N LYS A 19 -0.62 20.20 4.69
CA LYS A 19 -2.06 19.96 4.70
C LYS A 19 -2.71 20.36 3.37
N TYR A 20 -3.91 19.88 3.14
CA TYR A 20 -4.70 20.28 1.97
C TYR A 20 -5.01 21.78 1.98
N GLU A 21 -4.67 22.45 0.88
CA GLU A 21 -4.84 23.91 0.70
C GLU A 21 -5.95 24.26 -0.30
N GLY A 22 -6.72 23.27 -0.75
CA GLY A 22 -7.77 23.49 -1.73
C GLY A 22 -7.24 23.63 -3.17
N PRO A 23 -8.07 24.24 -4.06
CA PRO A 23 -7.71 24.42 -5.48
C PRO A 23 -6.54 25.38 -5.71
N SER A 24 -6.25 26.23 -4.73
CA SER A 24 -5.19 27.26 -4.79
C SER A 24 -3.93 26.83 -4.05
N ALA A 25 -3.69 25.53 -3.97
CA ALA A 25 -2.50 25.00 -3.30
C ALA A 25 -1.21 25.61 -3.86
N SER A 26 -0.28 25.96 -2.97
CA SER A 26 1.03 26.49 -3.35
C SER A 26 2.00 25.34 -3.63
N TYR A 27 2.87 25.52 -4.62
CA TYR A 27 3.96 24.59 -4.89
C TYR A 27 4.93 24.53 -3.72
N SER A 28 5.37 23.31 -3.37
CA SER A 28 6.35 23.08 -2.31
C SER A 28 7.26 21.88 -2.66
N ASP A 29 8.57 22.11 -2.63
CA ASP A 29 9.56 21.02 -2.79
C ASP A 29 9.43 19.97 -1.66
N GLY A 30 9.05 20.40 -0.48
CA GLY A 30 8.79 19.48 0.64
C GLY A 30 7.60 18.57 0.37
N VAL A 31 6.52 19.11 -0.22
CA VAL A 31 5.36 18.32 -0.67
C VAL A 31 5.76 17.38 -1.80
N LYS A 32 6.55 17.83 -2.76
CA LYS A 32 7.06 16.97 -3.84
C LYS A 32 7.87 15.79 -3.30
N THR A 33 8.71 16.04 -2.29
CA THR A 33 9.47 14.99 -1.60
C THR A 33 8.54 13.99 -0.89
N LEU A 34 7.51 14.49 -0.19
CA LEU A 34 6.47 13.66 0.43
C LEU A 34 5.79 12.77 -0.62
N GLN A 35 5.32 13.34 -1.72
CA GLN A 35 4.66 12.62 -2.81
C GLN A 35 5.56 11.54 -3.40
N THR A 36 6.84 11.85 -3.64
CA THR A 36 7.83 10.88 -4.12
C THR A 36 7.96 9.69 -3.17
N ARG A 37 8.02 9.93 -1.87
CA ARG A 37 8.14 8.86 -0.87
C ARG A 37 6.86 8.02 -0.76
N LEU A 38 5.69 8.65 -0.77
CA LEU A 38 4.42 7.94 -0.82
C LEU A 38 4.32 7.07 -2.09
N SER A 39 4.67 7.62 -3.24
CA SER A 39 4.68 6.86 -4.50
C SER A 39 5.63 5.67 -4.45
N ASN A 40 6.82 5.83 -3.87
CA ASN A 40 7.76 4.73 -3.68
C ASN A 40 7.27 3.68 -2.65
N CYS A 41 6.35 4.06 -1.78
CA CYS A 41 5.64 3.15 -0.87
C CYS A 41 4.41 2.49 -1.53
N GLY A 42 4.16 2.73 -2.81
CA GLY A 42 3.09 2.07 -3.58
C GLY A 42 1.80 2.89 -3.71
N TYR A 43 1.74 4.11 -3.17
CA TYR A 43 0.57 4.97 -3.32
C TYR A 43 0.58 5.67 -4.69
N ILE A 44 -0.52 5.59 -5.44
CA ILE A 44 -0.67 6.27 -6.73
C ILE A 44 -1.15 7.70 -6.49
N LEU A 45 -0.28 8.66 -6.85
CA LEU A 45 -0.57 10.09 -6.80
C LEU A 45 0.34 10.84 -7.76
N SER A 46 -0.06 12.06 -8.13
CA SER A 46 0.79 12.96 -8.92
C SER A 46 1.96 13.47 -8.06
N ILE A 47 3.16 13.47 -8.62
CA ILE A 47 4.36 14.04 -7.99
C ILE A 47 4.57 15.45 -8.58
N ASP A 48 3.74 16.38 -8.18
CA ASP A 48 3.64 17.73 -8.75
C ASP A 48 4.01 18.86 -7.77
N GLY A 49 4.20 18.52 -6.49
CA GLY A 49 4.55 19.49 -5.44
C GLY A 49 3.35 20.26 -4.86
N TYR A 50 2.11 19.91 -5.26
CA TYR A 50 0.90 20.54 -4.76
C TYR A 50 0.15 19.59 -3.82
N PHE A 51 -0.17 20.06 -2.61
CA PHE A 51 -0.93 19.23 -1.67
C PHE A 51 -2.43 19.30 -1.99
N ALA A 52 -2.81 18.67 -3.08
CA ALA A 52 -4.19 18.59 -3.57
C ALA A 52 -4.95 17.40 -2.95
N ALA A 53 -6.16 17.15 -3.44
CA ALA A 53 -7.04 16.10 -2.90
C ALA A 53 -6.43 14.69 -3.00
N SER A 54 -5.75 14.36 -4.10
CA SER A 54 -5.07 13.07 -4.30
C SER A 54 -3.96 12.85 -3.27
N THR A 55 -3.14 13.88 -3.01
CA THR A 55 -2.09 13.82 -1.98
C THR A 55 -2.69 13.63 -0.59
N ARG A 56 -3.77 14.38 -0.26
CA ARG A 56 -4.47 14.21 1.01
C ARG A 56 -5.01 12.79 1.19
N LEU A 57 -5.60 12.23 0.14
CA LEU A 57 -6.12 10.87 0.16
C LEU A 57 -5.02 9.85 0.42
N ALA A 58 -3.90 9.91 -0.33
CA ALA A 58 -2.74 9.05 -0.13
C ALA A 58 -2.17 9.17 1.30
N VAL A 59 -2.09 10.39 1.84
CA VAL A 59 -1.65 10.62 3.23
C VAL A 59 -2.59 9.95 4.23
N ARG A 60 -3.91 10.11 4.08
CA ARG A 60 -4.88 9.48 4.99
C ARG A 60 -4.82 7.96 4.93
N ARG A 61 -4.64 7.39 3.74
CA ARG A 61 -4.46 5.95 3.55
C ARG A 61 -3.18 5.45 4.23
N PHE A 62 -2.08 6.16 4.04
CA PHE A 62 -0.83 5.87 4.75
C PHE A 62 -1.00 5.95 6.27
N GLN A 63 -1.64 7.01 6.78
CA GLN A 63 -1.89 7.18 8.21
C GLN A 63 -2.75 6.05 8.78
N ARG A 64 -3.78 5.59 8.06
CA ARG A 64 -4.59 4.43 8.46
C ARG A 64 -3.76 3.17 8.62
N THR A 65 -2.89 2.90 7.66
CA THR A 65 -2.00 1.74 7.68
C THR A 65 -1.09 1.75 8.90
N ILE A 66 -0.53 2.91 9.23
CA ILE A 66 0.47 3.04 10.30
C ILE A 66 -0.16 3.24 11.69
N PHE A 67 -1.22 4.03 11.80
CA PHE A 67 -1.81 4.43 13.08
C PHE A 67 -3.11 3.69 13.40
N GLY A 68 -3.66 2.95 12.46
CA GLY A 68 -4.94 2.25 12.57
C GLY A 68 -6.14 3.12 12.18
N MET A 69 -7.20 2.47 11.71
CA MET A 69 -8.37 3.11 11.09
C MET A 69 -9.12 4.08 12.00
N SER A 70 -9.16 3.80 13.30
CA SER A 70 -9.89 4.61 14.29
C SER A 70 -9.03 5.69 14.95
N SER A 71 -7.80 5.87 14.49
CA SER A 71 -6.89 6.85 15.09
C SER A 71 -7.28 8.28 14.72
N SER A 72 -7.28 9.17 15.71
CA SER A 72 -7.40 10.62 15.49
C SER A 72 -6.25 11.20 14.63
N SER A 73 -5.17 10.43 14.48
CA SER A 73 -4.03 10.77 13.61
C SER A 73 -4.28 10.52 12.13
N VAL A 74 -5.46 9.97 11.74
CA VAL A 74 -5.89 9.81 10.35
C VAL A 74 -6.64 11.07 9.90
N ASP A 75 -5.95 12.18 9.88
CA ASP A 75 -6.50 13.51 9.60
C ASP A 75 -6.16 14.06 8.21
N GLY A 76 -5.19 13.44 7.55
CA GLY A 76 -4.66 13.91 6.27
C GLY A 76 -3.73 15.12 6.40
N VAL A 77 -3.22 15.38 7.63
CA VAL A 77 -2.22 16.40 7.92
C VAL A 77 -0.88 15.73 8.17
N VAL A 78 0.15 16.19 7.52
CA VAL A 78 1.49 15.60 7.61
C VAL A 78 2.33 16.42 8.58
N GLY A 79 2.54 15.87 9.76
CA GLY A 79 3.44 16.39 10.76
C GLY A 79 4.63 15.46 11.00
N LYS A 80 5.39 15.75 12.08
CA LYS A 80 6.57 14.98 12.49
C LYS A 80 6.31 13.47 12.53
N ASN A 81 5.23 13.05 13.19
CA ASN A 81 4.95 11.62 13.38
C ASN A 81 4.69 10.90 12.05
N THR A 82 3.91 11.54 11.16
CA THR A 82 3.64 10.99 9.81
C THR A 82 4.93 10.87 9.00
N LEU A 83 5.80 11.90 9.00
CA LEU A 83 7.05 11.83 8.25
C LEU A 83 8.06 10.86 8.85
N THR A 84 8.11 10.72 10.18
CA THR A 84 8.96 9.72 10.84
C THR A 84 8.55 8.31 10.44
N ALA A 85 7.25 8.03 10.46
CA ALA A 85 6.73 6.75 10.03
C ALA A 85 6.97 6.49 8.54
N LEU A 86 6.73 7.50 7.68
CA LEU A 86 6.94 7.39 6.24
C LEU A 86 8.42 7.12 5.90
N ASP A 87 9.34 7.78 6.58
CA ASP A 87 10.76 7.54 6.37
C ASP A 87 11.19 6.13 6.80
N ALA A 88 10.65 5.64 7.92
CA ALA A 88 10.92 4.28 8.37
C ALA A 88 10.42 3.24 7.36
N VAL A 89 9.20 3.42 6.84
CA VAL A 89 8.61 2.56 5.79
C VAL A 89 9.40 2.68 4.48
N TYR A 90 9.72 3.89 4.05
CA TYR A 90 10.48 4.14 2.83
C TYR A 90 11.87 3.50 2.85
N GLN A 91 12.51 3.42 4.01
CA GLN A 91 13.81 2.76 4.20
C GLN A 91 13.69 1.25 4.37
N SER A 92 12.52 0.75 4.73
CA SER A 92 12.27 -0.69 4.82
C SER A 92 12.06 -1.29 3.42
N ASP A 93 12.37 -2.59 3.27
CA ASP A 93 12.07 -3.28 2.01
C ASP A 93 10.58 -3.66 1.88
N ALA A 94 9.78 -3.48 2.92
CA ALA A 94 8.41 -3.93 3.01
C ALA A 94 7.51 -3.39 1.89
N PHE A 95 7.63 -2.11 1.57
CA PHE A 95 6.75 -1.42 0.62
C PHE A 95 7.37 -1.18 -0.76
N LYS A 96 8.67 -1.43 -0.94
CA LYS A 96 9.34 -1.26 -2.24
C LYS A 96 8.84 -2.23 -3.33
N TYR A 97 8.13 -3.26 -2.96
CA TYR A 97 7.71 -4.34 -3.84
C TYR A 97 6.32 -4.15 -4.46
N GLY A 98 5.49 -3.31 -3.90
CA GLY A 98 4.21 -2.98 -4.50
C GLY A 98 4.37 -2.40 -5.90
N SER A 99 5.30 -1.47 -6.09
CA SER A 99 5.60 -0.88 -7.40
C SER A 99 6.26 -1.86 -8.37
N SER A 100 7.05 -2.83 -7.90
CA SER A 100 7.69 -3.81 -8.78
C SER A 100 6.72 -4.84 -9.34
N ILE A 101 5.71 -5.27 -8.59
CA ILE A 101 4.63 -6.10 -9.13
C ILE A 101 3.86 -5.34 -10.22
N CYS A 102 3.54 -4.08 -9.99
CA CYS A 102 2.78 -3.28 -10.94
C CYS A 102 3.55 -3.05 -12.25
N SER A 103 4.88 -3.00 -12.21
CA SER A 103 5.74 -2.73 -13.37
C SER A 103 6.26 -3.98 -14.07
N ASP A 104 6.28 -5.13 -13.42
CA ASP A 104 6.82 -6.37 -13.98
C ASP A 104 5.70 -7.32 -14.41
N SER A 105 5.30 -7.22 -15.69
CA SER A 105 4.28 -8.08 -16.25
C SER A 105 4.64 -9.57 -16.26
N SER A 106 5.92 -9.93 -16.11
CA SER A 106 6.34 -11.33 -15.99
C SER A 106 5.80 -12.00 -14.73
N LEU A 107 5.48 -11.22 -13.70
CA LEU A 107 4.87 -11.71 -12.47
C LEU A 107 3.34 -11.91 -12.55
N TRP A 108 2.72 -11.61 -13.69
CA TRP A 108 1.26 -11.62 -13.86
C TRP A 108 0.68 -12.99 -14.18
N THR A 109 1.41 -14.05 -13.97
CA THR A 109 0.85 -15.41 -14.07
C THR A 109 0.81 -16.09 -12.71
N ARG A 110 -0.21 -16.91 -12.47
CA ARG A 110 -0.33 -17.68 -11.22
C ARG A 110 0.91 -18.53 -10.95
N ASN A 111 1.45 -19.16 -11.99
CA ASN A 111 2.62 -20.02 -11.85
C ASN A 111 3.88 -19.19 -11.54
N THR A 112 4.09 -18.07 -12.21
CA THR A 112 5.21 -17.16 -11.92
C THR A 112 5.09 -16.60 -10.50
N LEU A 113 3.91 -16.18 -10.08
CA LEU A 113 3.66 -15.80 -8.71
C LEU A 113 3.97 -16.94 -7.74
N ALA A 114 3.56 -18.17 -8.02
CA ALA A 114 3.78 -19.33 -7.17
C ALA A 114 5.27 -19.69 -7.02
N THR A 115 6.09 -19.48 -8.02
CA THR A 115 7.45 -20.01 -8.12
C THR A 115 8.57 -18.98 -8.11
N SER A 116 8.26 -17.70 -8.31
CA SER A 116 9.28 -16.63 -8.49
C SER A 116 10.18 -16.37 -7.29
N GLY A 117 9.82 -16.85 -6.09
CA GLY A 117 10.51 -16.52 -4.85
C GLY A 117 10.37 -15.04 -4.44
N TRP A 118 9.59 -14.26 -5.18
CA TRP A 118 9.35 -12.85 -4.91
C TRP A 118 8.86 -12.62 -3.47
N TRP A 119 8.04 -13.52 -2.93
CA TRP A 119 7.52 -13.47 -1.56
C TRP A 119 8.38 -14.19 -0.51
N ASN A 120 9.66 -14.28 -0.70
CA ASN A 120 10.56 -14.95 0.25
C ASN A 120 10.65 -14.22 1.60
N THR A 121 10.22 -12.97 1.70
CA THR A 121 10.10 -12.23 2.96
C THR A 121 8.66 -12.19 3.47
N THR A 122 8.49 -11.95 4.79
CA THR A 122 7.16 -11.82 5.41
C THR A 122 6.39 -10.65 4.83
N ASP A 123 7.05 -9.51 4.60
CA ASP A 123 6.43 -8.29 4.11
C ASP A 123 5.87 -8.44 2.70
N LYS A 124 6.59 -9.13 1.82
CA LYS A 124 6.10 -9.45 0.48
C LYS A 124 4.90 -10.38 0.50
N ARG A 125 4.86 -11.32 1.44
CA ARG A 125 3.68 -12.18 1.63
C ARG A 125 2.47 -11.40 2.12
N ILE A 126 2.68 -10.45 3.03
CA ILE A 126 1.62 -9.56 3.50
C ILE A 126 1.09 -8.71 2.34
N ASP A 127 1.98 -8.10 1.55
CA ASP A 127 1.58 -7.33 0.36
C ASP A 127 0.76 -8.19 -0.62
N ALA A 128 1.22 -9.41 -0.93
CA ALA A 128 0.48 -10.32 -1.81
C ALA A 128 -0.91 -10.67 -1.26
N LEU A 129 -1.03 -10.92 0.04
CA LEU A 129 -2.30 -11.21 0.69
C LEU A 129 -3.22 -9.99 0.68
N ALA A 130 -2.70 -8.80 0.98
CA ALA A 130 -3.47 -7.56 0.94
C ALA A 130 -4.04 -7.27 -0.45
N ARG A 131 -3.27 -7.52 -1.52
CA ARG A 131 -3.72 -7.38 -2.91
C ARG A 131 -4.89 -8.30 -3.24
N VAL A 132 -4.84 -9.56 -2.81
CA VAL A 132 -5.96 -10.49 -3.02
C VAL A 132 -7.19 -10.04 -2.25
N ILE A 133 -7.01 -9.68 -0.99
CA ILE A 133 -8.12 -9.24 -0.13
C ILE A 133 -8.80 -8.01 -0.73
N PHE A 134 -8.01 -7.03 -1.18
CA PHE A 134 -8.55 -5.84 -1.81
C PHE A 134 -9.24 -6.13 -3.16
N ALA A 135 -8.64 -6.99 -3.98
CA ALA A 135 -9.20 -7.32 -5.28
C ALA A 135 -10.50 -8.13 -5.19
N GLU A 136 -10.69 -8.92 -4.12
CA GLU A 136 -11.92 -9.68 -3.89
C GLU A 136 -13.02 -8.81 -3.25
N ASP A 137 -12.65 -7.84 -2.40
CA ASP A 137 -13.60 -6.90 -1.81
C ASP A 137 -12.89 -5.60 -1.40
N ASN A 138 -13.24 -4.52 -2.07
CA ASN A 138 -12.70 -3.19 -1.80
C ASN A 138 -13.68 -2.27 -1.05
N ASP A 139 -14.90 -2.74 -0.76
CA ASP A 139 -15.97 -1.87 -0.27
C ASP A 139 -15.99 -1.73 1.26
N ASN A 140 -15.76 -2.80 1.99
CA ASN A 140 -15.85 -2.71 3.44
C ASN A 140 -14.90 -3.64 4.21
N ASN A 141 -14.54 -3.21 5.40
CA ASN A 141 -13.57 -3.89 6.25
C ASN A 141 -14.05 -5.28 6.74
N ASN A 142 -15.34 -5.45 6.97
CA ASN A 142 -15.88 -6.75 7.42
C ASN A 142 -15.77 -7.81 6.32
N ALA A 143 -16.04 -7.43 5.08
CA ALA A 143 -15.89 -8.33 3.94
C ALA A 143 -14.41 -8.67 3.70
N ARG A 144 -13.49 -7.70 3.80
CA ARG A 144 -12.03 -7.94 3.75
C ARG A 144 -11.57 -8.92 4.82
N GLN A 145 -12.05 -8.78 6.06
CA GLN A 145 -11.78 -9.75 7.13
C GLN A 145 -12.33 -11.14 6.81
N GLY A 146 -13.50 -11.21 6.16
CA GLY A 146 -14.08 -12.44 5.66
C GLY A 146 -13.16 -13.14 4.65
N VAL A 147 -12.66 -12.42 3.65
CA VAL A 147 -11.70 -12.93 2.65
C VAL A 147 -10.42 -13.42 3.34
N ALA A 148 -9.84 -12.63 4.23
CA ALA A 148 -8.65 -13.02 4.99
C ALA A 148 -8.88 -14.32 5.79
N ARG A 149 -10.05 -14.47 6.41
CA ARG A 149 -10.43 -15.68 7.15
C ARG A 149 -10.55 -16.90 6.25
N VAL A 150 -11.11 -16.73 5.06
CA VAL A 150 -11.18 -17.82 4.06
C VAL A 150 -9.78 -18.26 3.64
N ILE A 151 -8.88 -17.33 3.33
CA ILE A 151 -7.49 -17.63 2.99
C ILE A 151 -6.83 -18.40 4.14
N TYR A 152 -6.99 -17.91 5.38
CA TYR A 152 -6.46 -18.59 6.58
C TYR A 152 -6.95 -20.03 6.69
N ASN A 153 -8.26 -20.26 6.61
CA ASN A 153 -8.86 -21.57 6.74
C ASN A 153 -8.41 -22.54 5.63
N ARG A 154 -8.22 -22.04 4.40
CA ARG A 154 -7.74 -22.84 3.26
C ARG A 154 -6.26 -23.17 3.36
N SER A 155 -5.46 -22.37 4.05
CA SER A 155 -4.01 -22.57 4.15
C SER A 155 -3.60 -23.89 4.82
N SER A 156 -4.50 -24.52 5.57
CA SER A 156 -4.27 -25.83 6.20
C SER A 156 -4.68 -27.01 5.33
N ARG A 157 -5.35 -26.78 4.18
CA ARG A 157 -5.93 -27.84 3.35
C ARG A 157 -5.23 -27.94 2.00
N SER A 158 -4.68 -29.11 1.67
CA SER A 158 -3.96 -29.33 0.40
C SER A 158 -4.79 -29.12 -0.84
N ALA A 159 -6.10 -29.45 -0.80
CA ALA A 159 -7.03 -29.29 -1.91
C ALA A 159 -7.18 -27.84 -2.41
N PHE A 160 -6.80 -26.85 -1.59
CA PHE A 160 -6.91 -25.43 -1.93
C PHE A 160 -5.54 -24.78 -2.15
N LYS A 161 -4.52 -25.55 -2.47
CA LYS A 161 -3.17 -25.04 -2.67
C LYS A 161 -2.63 -25.35 -4.05
N ASN A 162 -1.95 -24.38 -4.64
CA ASN A 162 -1.09 -24.62 -5.78
C ASN A 162 0.10 -25.49 -5.32
N PRO A 163 0.28 -26.70 -5.90
CA PRO A 163 1.33 -27.61 -5.48
C PRO A 163 2.75 -27.08 -5.73
N ASN A 164 2.91 -26.12 -6.64
CA ASN A 164 4.19 -25.51 -7.00
C ASN A 164 4.61 -24.37 -6.05
N ALA A 165 3.73 -23.94 -5.15
CA ALA A 165 4.05 -22.86 -4.24
C ALA A 165 4.81 -23.38 -3.01
N SER A 166 5.96 -22.80 -2.73
CA SER A 166 6.80 -23.12 -1.56
C SER A 166 6.22 -22.64 -0.23
N ASN A 167 5.25 -21.74 -0.26
CA ASN A 167 4.64 -21.13 0.92
C ASN A 167 3.14 -21.40 0.97
N LYS A 168 2.62 -21.75 2.16
CA LYS A 168 1.21 -22.14 2.33
C LYS A 168 0.20 -21.03 1.94
N TRP A 169 0.53 -19.77 2.20
CA TRP A 169 -0.33 -18.64 1.88
C TRP A 169 -0.34 -18.38 0.37
N MET A 170 0.84 -18.41 -0.23
CA MET A 170 0.99 -18.28 -1.67
C MET A 170 0.33 -19.46 -2.39
N GLY A 171 0.43 -20.65 -1.82
CA GLY A 171 -0.29 -21.82 -2.34
C GLY A 171 -1.78 -21.57 -2.46
N VAL A 172 -2.41 -20.97 -1.46
CA VAL A 172 -3.85 -20.67 -1.49
C VAL A 172 -4.19 -19.63 -2.54
N ILE A 173 -3.51 -18.48 -2.53
CA ILE A 173 -3.88 -17.36 -3.43
C ILE A 173 -3.52 -17.60 -4.89
N THR A 174 -2.57 -18.49 -5.19
CA THR A 174 -2.22 -18.88 -6.55
C THR A 174 -2.88 -20.19 -6.99
N CYS A 175 -3.70 -20.81 -6.16
CA CYS A 175 -4.46 -22.00 -6.52
C CYS A 175 -5.46 -21.68 -7.62
N GLU A 176 -5.49 -22.50 -8.65
CA GLU A 176 -6.42 -22.35 -9.76
C GLU A 176 -7.88 -22.37 -9.27
N SER A 177 -8.69 -21.50 -9.84
CA SER A 177 -10.12 -21.37 -9.54
C SER A 177 -10.48 -20.92 -8.11
N GLN A 178 -9.50 -20.49 -7.29
CA GLN A 178 -9.80 -20.01 -5.94
C GLN A 178 -10.02 -18.49 -5.88
N TYR A 179 -9.19 -17.73 -6.61
CA TYR A 179 -9.26 -16.28 -6.69
C TYR A 179 -9.13 -15.87 -8.16
N SER A 180 -10.23 -15.47 -8.77
CA SER A 180 -10.26 -15.06 -10.19
C SER A 180 -9.51 -13.76 -10.42
N THR A 181 -9.37 -12.96 -9.40
CA THR A 181 -8.67 -11.69 -9.40
C THR A 181 -7.15 -11.80 -9.46
N VAL A 182 -6.59 -13.00 -9.28
CA VAL A 182 -5.13 -13.23 -9.29
C VAL A 182 -4.71 -14.01 -10.55
N PRO A 183 -3.80 -13.49 -11.37
CA PRO A 183 -3.41 -12.08 -11.50
C PRO A 183 -4.41 -11.33 -12.39
N SER A 184 -4.70 -10.10 -12.05
CA SER A 184 -5.60 -9.23 -12.80
C SER A 184 -5.14 -7.77 -12.72
N SER A 185 -5.80 -6.88 -13.45
CA SER A 185 -5.54 -5.44 -13.31
C SER A 185 -5.80 -4.94 -11.88
N ALA A 186 -6.77 -5.53 -11.18
CA ALA A 186 -7.02 -5.22 -9.77
C ALA A 186 -5.85 -5.62 -8.86
N TRP A 187 -5.16 -6.74 -9.16
CA TRP A 187 -3.95 -7.16 -8.47
C TRP A 187 -2.79 -6.18 -8.64
N THR A 188 -2.67 -5.59 -9.82
CA THR A 188 -1.57 -4.70 -10.19
C THR A 188 -1.86 -3.23 -10.00
N CYS A 189 -3.10 -2.87 -9.61
CA CYS A 189 -3.48 -1.48 -9.41
C CYS A 189 -3.00 -0.92 -8.06
N ASP A 190 -3.37 0.33 -7.81
CA ASP A 190 -3.05 1.04 -6.59
C ASP A 190 -3.50 0.28 -5.34
N MET A 191 -2.54 -0.07 -4.51
CA MET A 191 -2.75 -0.76 -3.25
C MET A 191 -3.04 0.18 -2.08
N SER A 192 -3.14 1.48 -2.34
CA SER A 192 -3.42 2.45 -1.27
C SER A 192 -4.74 2.16 -0.55
N ASP A 193 -5.71 1.54 -1.24
CA ASP A 193 -6.98 1.11 -0.65
C ASP A 193 -6.92 -0.28 -0.01
N GLY A 194 -5.98 -1.13 -0.40
CA GLY A 194 -5.86 -2.50 0.10
C GLY A 194 -5.31 -2.63 1.51
N TYR A 195 -4.78 -1.54 2.05
CA TYR A 195 -4.30 -1.45 3.43
C TYR A 195 -5.30 -0.79 4.38
N ASP A 196 -6.52 -0.51 3.92
CA ASP A 196 -7.61 0.04 4.74
C ASP A 196 -8.29 -1.02 5.65
#